data_cbeada3c8716c2685a5f6cdb179e5d0c
#
_entry.id   cbeada3c8716c2685a5f6cdb179e5d0c
#
_cell.length_a   1.000
_cell.length_b   1.000
_cell.length_c   1.000
_cell.angle_alpha   90.00
_cell.angle_beta   90.00
_cell.angle_gamma   90.00
#
_symmetry.space_group_name_H-M   'P 1'
#
loop_
_entity.id
_entity.type
_entity.pdbx_description
1 polymer ?
#
loop_
_entity_poly.entity_id
_entity_poly.type
_entity_poly.pdbx_seq_one_letter_code
_entity_poly.pdbx_strand_id
1 'polypeptide(L)'
;MTRAFSAASKPRYRLVGCAASLSLLMLWSVPADARSLETVIERGALTLCASPNALPFASKSGPVPGFQIELGEKIAQQLGVKLMREWVVSAIQYRRADCDLVLDVIARKDTEPPGGVRASRPYHRSGVVLAVRGDSPAASLASLGSDQRVGVPVGSVVSMTLAKGGTATSPFVYEDEIVAALANREIEAAAVTPMTVGWFNLQHADKPLRLIPAFDNDQDLNWNIAAGLLRPDDKLRARVDAAIEALLADGTIAGIYARYGIELKPPQ
;
A
#
# COMPACT_ATOMS: atom_id res chain seq x y z
N MET A 1 -73.01 2.42 -68.91
CA MET A 1 -72.49 3.57 -68.12
C MET A 1 -71.05 3.33 -67.79
N THR A 2 -70.16 3.76 -68.61
CA THR A 2 -68.70 3.49 -68.56
C THR A 2 -67.99 4.77 -68.26
N ARG A 3 -67.22 4.83 -67.15
CA ARG A 3 -66.31 5.93 -66.80
C ARG A 3 -64.89 5.51 -67.01
N ALA A 4 -64.19 6.17 -67.88
CA ALA A 4 -62.79 6.02 -68.20
C ALA A 4 -61.93 6.60 -67.03
N PHE A 5 -60.89 5.89 -66.62
CA PHE A 5 -59.86 6.40 -65.74
C PHE A 5 -58.67 6.90 -66.55
N SER A 6 -58.35 8.15 -66.29
CA SER A 6 -57.25 8.90 -66.85
C SER A 6 -55.92 8.46 -66.28
N ALA A 7 -54.93 8.25 -67.10
CA ALA A 7 -53.56 7.91 -66.75
C ALA A 7 -52.80 9.14 -66.18
N ALA A 8 -52.33 9.06 -64.96
CA ALA A 8 -51.46 10.07 -64.33
C ALA A 8 -49.98 9.75 -64.62
N SER A 9 -49.31 10.74 -65.20
CA SER A 9 -47.89 10.73 -65.52
C SER A 9 -47.01 10.74 -64.26
N LYS A 10 -46.01 9.86 -64.18
CA LYS A 10 -44.99 9.79 -63.11
C LYS A 10 -43.91 10.86 -63.31
N PRO A 11 -43.56 11.62 -62.26
CA PRO A 11 -42.41 12.54 -62.36
C PRO A 11 -41.09 11.76 -62.27
N ARG A 12 -40.14 12.08 -63.13
CA ARG A 12 -38.79 11.57 -63.18
C ARG A 12 -37.96 12.37 -62.13
N TYR A 13 -37.63 11.77 -61.00
CA TYR A 13 -36.65 12.36 -60.10
C TYR A 13 -35.22 12.08 -60.57
N ARG A 14 -34.48 13.14 -60.83
CA ARG A 14 -33.05 13.09 -61.10
C ARG A 14 -32.36 12.85 -59.77
N LEU A 15 -31.69 11.72 -59.63
CA LEU A 15 -30.77 11.44 -58.54
C LEU A 15 -29.54 12.34 -58.67
N VAL A 16 -29.51 13.41 -57.89
CA VAL A 16 -28.28 14.17 -57.61
C VAL A 16 -27.44 13.36 -56.58
N GLY A 17 -26.33 12.82 -57.07
CA GLY A 17 -25.39 12.08 -56.24
C GLY A 17 -24.69 13.03 -55.27
N CYS A 18 -25.11 13.03 -54.01
CA CYS A 18 -24.32 13.57 -52.92
C CYS A 18 -23.23 12.54 -52.54
N ALA A 19 -22.01 12.78 -53.01
CA ALA A 19 -20.84 12.10 -52.51
C ALA A 19 -20.63 12.56 -51.06
N ALA A 20 -21.16 11.79 -50.12
CA ALA A 20 -20.86 11.97 -48.71
C ALA A 20 -19.42 11.49 -48.43
N SER A 21 -18.50 12.43 -48.32
CA SER A 21 -17.14 12.21 -47.85
C SER A 21 -17.20 11.72 -46.42
N LEU A 22 -17.07 10.43 -46.21
CA LEU A 22 -16.96 9.78 -44.93
C LEU A 22 -15.56 10.10 -44.38
N SER A 23 -15.42 11.24 -43.67
CA SER A 23 -14.22 11.57 -42.91
C SER A 23 -14.11 10.57 -41.77
N LEU A 24 -13.24 9.58 -41.95
CA LEU A 24 -12.85 8.60 -40.94
C LEU A 24 -12.12 9.35 -39.82
N LEU A 25 -12.84 9.83 -38.81
CA LEU A 25 -12.29 10.26 -37.57
C LEU A 25 -11.64 9.04 -36.91
N MET A 26 -10.34 8.85 -37.16
CA MET A 26 -9.52 8.00 -36.33
C MET A 26 -9.58 8.59 -34.91
N LEU A 27 -10.45 8.05 -34.07
CA LEU A 27 -10.38 8.18 -32.63
C LEU A 27 -9.03 7.56 -32.25
N TRP A 28 -8.03 8.39 -32.12
CA TRP A 28 -6.85 8.03 -31.37
C TRP A 28 -7.33 7.73 -29.95
N SER A 29 -7.46 6.44 -29.65
CA SER A 29 -7.57 5.97 -28.28
C SER A 29 -6.28 6.40 -27.62
N VAL A 30 -6.31 7.52 -26.89
CA VAL A 30 -5.25 7.88 -25.98
C VAL A 30 -5.19 6.72 -24.99
N PRO A 31 -4.12 5.90 -24.96
CA PRO A 31 -4.00 4.84 -23.98
C PRO A 31 -4.13 5.51 -22.61
N ALA A 32 -4.88 4.90 -21.71
CA ALA A 32 -4.97 5.36 -20.32
C ALA A 32 -3.53 5.47 -19.80
N ASP A 33 -3.03 6.70 -19.64
CA ASP A 33 -1.62 7.01 -19.52
C ASP A 33 -0.98 6.21 -18.38
N ALA A 34 -0.04 5.35 -18.79
CA ALA A 34 0.95 4.83 -17.85
C ALA A 34 1.73 6.03 -17.30
N ARG A 35 1.97 6.07 -15.99
CA ARG A 35 2.83 7.09 -15.38
C ARG A 35 4.24 6.92 -15.90
N SER A 36 4.64 7.77 -16.84
CA SER A 36 5.98 7.71 -17.38
C SER A 36 6.96 8.48 -16.50
N LEU A 37 8.21 8.05 -16.53
CA LEU A 37 9.30 8.78 -15.87
C LEU A 37 9.36 10.22 -16.39
N GLU A 38 9.20 10.40 -17.70
CA GLU A 38 9.20 11.72 -18.34
C GLU A 38 8.13 12.63 -17.75
N THR A 39 6.89 12.13 -17.60
CA THR A 39 5.78 12.90 -17.00
C THR A 39 6.09 13.33 -15.56
N VAL A 40 6.70 12.45 -14.76
CA VAL A 40 7.10 12.77 -13.37
C VAL A 40 8.18 13.86 -13.37
N ILE A 41 9.18 13.76 -14.25
CA ILE A 41 10.26 14.75 -14.35
C ILE A 41 9.75 16.09 -14.88
N GLU A 42 8.94 16.12 -15.94
CA GLU A 42 8.37 17.34 -16.49
C GLU A 42 7.46 18.07 -15.50
N ARG A 43 6.67 17.33 -14.73
CA ARG A 43 5.86 17.87 -13.64
C ARG A 43 6.70 18.37 -12.47
N GLY A 44 7.94 17.91 -12.34
CA GLY A 44 8.84 18.20 -11.23
C GLY A 44 8.36 17.67 -9.88
N ALA A 45 7.49 16.65 -9.89
CA ALA A 45 6.88 16.11 -8.68
C ALA A 45 6.58 14.61 -8.76
N LEU A 46 6.84 13.91 -7.64
CA LEU A 46 6.42 12.55 -7.37
C LEU A 46 5.33 12.60 -6.29
N THR A 47 4.14 12.06 -6.59
CA THR A 47 2.99 12.11 -5.68
C THR A 47 2.90 10.82 -4.86
N LEU A 48 3.10 10.93 -3.55
CA LEU A 48 2.93 9.83 -2.58
C LEU A 48 1.53 9.87 -2.00
N CYS A 49 0.80 8.77 -2.09
CA CYS A 49 -0.40 8.53 -1.30
C CYS A 49 -0.05 7.90 0.04
N ALA A 50 -0.51 8.52 1.13
CA ALA A 50 -0.27 8.06 2.49
C ALA A 50 -1.52 8.24 3.38
N SER A 51 -1.60 7.46 4.46
CA SER A 51 -2.66 7.61 5.45
C SER A 51 -2.43 8.87 6.30
N PRO A 52 -3.48 9.66 6.60
CA PRO A 52 -3.32 10.88 7.41
C PRO A 52 -3.02 10.60 8.89
N ASN A 53 -3.37 9.42 9.41
CA ASN A 53 -3.26 9.06 10.83
C ASN A 53 -2.83 7.59 10.96
N ALA A 54 -1.57 7.30 10.70
CA ALA A 54 -1.04 5.95 10.76
C ALA A 54 0.45 5.94 11.18
N LEU A 55 0.80 6.58 12.29
CA LEU A 55 2.15 6.47 12.82
C LEU A 55 2.45 5.02 13.24
N PRO A 56 3.65 4.53 12.98
CA PRO A 56 4.85 5.23 12.48
C PRO A 56 4.91 5.45 10.96
N PHE A 57 3.93 4.96 10.18
CA PHE A 57 3.94 5.00 8.72
C PHE A 57 3.85 6.43 8.17
N ALA A 58 2.74 7.10 8.43
CA ALA A 58 2.53 8.47 7.99
C ALA A 58 1.59 9.24 8.93
N SER A 59 1.79 10.56 8.99
CA SER A 59 0.89 11.47 9.71
C SER A 59 0.78 12.80 8.96
N LYS A 60 -0.45 13.29 8.83
CA LYS A 60 -0.73 14.61 8.28
C LYS A 60 -0.50 15.71 9.32
N SER A 61 -0.68 15.38 10.58
CA SER A 61 -0.61 16.31 11.72
C SER A 61 0.29 15.71 12.80
N GLY A 62 1.01 16.58 13.50
CA GLY A 62 1.86 16.14 14.61
C GLY A 62 3.34 16.46 14.39
N PRO A 63 4.18 16.11 15.38
CA PRO A 63 5.59 16.51 15.41
C PRO A 63 6.47 15.72 14.43
N VAL A 64 6.03 14.51 14.02
CA VAL A 64 6.77 13.65 13.09
C VAL A 64 5.89 13.26 11.91
N PRO A 65 6.45 13.25 10.68
CA PRO A 65 5.67 12.99 9.47
C PRO A 65 5.38 11.49 9.24
N GLY A 66 6.15 10.60 9.85
CA GLY A 66 6.15 9.17 9.60
C GLY A 66 7.21 8.76 8.57
N PHE A 67 7.71 7.51 8.73
CA PHE A 67 8.85 7.04 7.93
C PHE A 67 8.53 6.93 6.43
N GLN A 68 7.28 6.71 6.03
CA GLN A 68 6.88 6.70 4.61
C GLN A 68 7.07 8.07 3.96
N ILE A 69 6.75 9.13 4.66
CA ILE A 69 6.94 10.49 4.15
C ILE A 69 8.43 10.79 3.98
N GLU A 70 9.24 10.48 4.99
CA GLU A 70 10.69 10.69 4.92
C GLU A 70 11.35 9.85 3.82
N LEU A 71 10.95 8.58 3.68
CA LEU A 71 11.46 7.70 2.61
C LEU A 71 11.00 8.20 1.23
N GLY A 72 9.75 8.61 1.09
CA GLY A 72 9.22 9.20 -0.14
C GLY A 72 9.98 10.47 -0.55
N GLU A 73 10.33 11.33 0.41
CA GLU A 73 11.17 12.52 0.16
C GLU A 73 12.55 12.14 -0.38
N LYS A 74 13.17 11.08 0.17
CA LYS A 74 14.47 10.60 -0.30
C LYS A 74 14.39 9.99 -1.69
N ILE A 75 13.35 9.21 -1.98
CA ILE A 75 13.12 8.67 -3.33
C ILE A 75 12.90 9.83 -4.32
N ALA A 76 12.05 10.80 -4.02
CA ALA A 76 11.82 11.95 -4.90
C ALA A 76 13.10 12.75 -5.14
N GLN A 77 13.95 12.95 -4.11
CA GLN A 77 15.25 13.59 -4.21
C GLN A 77 16.19 12.84 -5.17
N GLN A 78 16.22 11.50 -5.13
CA GLN A 78 17.01 10.66 -6.04
C GLN A 78 16.52 10.76 -7.50
N LEU A 79 15.23 11.03 -7.71
CA LEU A 79 14.65 11.27 -9.03
C LEU A 79 14.88 12.73 -9.52
N GLY A 80 15.34 13.64 -8.66
CA GLY A 80 15.51 15.06 -8.98
C GLY A 80 14.20 15.87 -8.98
N VAL A 81 13.17 15.40 -8.27
CA VAL A 81 11.85 16.03 -8.18
C VAL A 81 11.43 16.29 -6.73
N LYS A 82 10.32 17.03 -6.53
CA LYS A 82 9.74 17.26 -5.20
C LYS A 82 8.75 16.14 -4.84
N LEU A 83 8.62 15.83 -3.55
CA LEU A 83 7.54 14.99 -3.06
C LEU A 83 6.26 15.81 -2.90
N MET A 84 5.19 15.38 -3.56
CA MET A 84 3.82 15.80 -3.27
C MET A 84 3.15 14.72 -2.42
N ARG A 85 2.20 15.10 -1.57
CA ARG A 85 1.53 14.19 -0.63
C ARG A 85 0.03 14.28 -0.82
N GLU A 86 -0.58 13.13 -1.09
CA GLU A 86 -2.03 12.99 -1.13
C GLU A 86 -2.49 12.09 0.02
N TRP A 87 -3.45 12.58 0.78
CA TRP A 87 -3.92 11.89 1.97
C TRP A 87 -5.14 11.05 1.64
N VAL A 88 -5.01 9.73 1.87
CA VAL A 88 -6.01 8.73 1.52
C VAL A 88 -6.24 7.77 2.68
N VAL A 89 -7.47 7.31 2.85
CA VAL A 89 -7.84 6.37 3.92
C VAL A 89 -8.05 4.95 3.42
N SER A 90 -8.01 4.75 2.10
CA SER A 90 -8.13 3.42 1.50
C SER A 90 -7.48 3.34 0.12
N ALA A 91 -7.08 2.13 -0.29
CA ALA A 91 -6.49 1.86 -1.60
C ALA A 91 -7.43 2.20 -2.78
N ILE A 92 -8.75 2.20 -2.56
CA ILE A 92 -9.74 2.58 -3.59
C ILE A 92 -9.54 4.03 -4.04
N GLN A 93 -9.02 4.88 -3.16
CA GLN A 93 -8.81 6.31 -3.46
C GLN A 93 -7.55 6.58 -4.28
N TYR A 94 -6.60 5.64 -4.40
CA TYR A 94 -5.33 5.85 -5.11
C TYR A 94 -5.50 6.38 -6.53
N ARG A 95 -6.47 5.85 -7.29
CA ARG A 95 -6.73 6.29 -8.67
C ARG A 95 -7.28 7.71 -8.74
N ARG A 96 -8.15 8.09 -7.76
CA ARG A 96 -8.77 9.42 -7.72
C ARG A 96 -7.79 10.48 -7.23
N ALA A 97 -6.94 10.12 -6.29
CA ALA A 97 -5.91 10.98 -5.72
C ALA A 97 -4.69 11.14 -6.65
N ASP A 98 -4.69 10.47 -7.80
CA ASP A 98 -3.66 10.58 -8.82
C ASP A 98 -2.24 10.30 -8.33
N CYS A 99 -2.09 9.29 -7.46
CA CYS A 99 -0.80 8.90 -6.88
C CYS A 99 0.12 8.29 -7.92
N ASP A 100 1.41 8.53 -7.77
CA ASP A 100 2.48 7.82 -8.47
C ASP A 100 3.01 6.67 -7.61
N LEU A 101 3.10 6.92 -6.30
CA LEU A 101 3.78 6.09 -5.31
C LEU A 101 2.87 5.80 -4.12
N VAL A 102 2.94 4.58 -3.63
CA VAL A 102 2.49 4.16 -2.30
C VAL A 102 3.62 3.37 -1.66
N LEU A 103 3.84 3.51 -0.36
CA LEU A 103 4.91 2.78 0.31
C LEU A 103 4.36 1.62 1.13
N ASP A 104 5.26 0.67 1.44
CA ASP A 104 5.00 -0.53 2.24
C ASP A 104 3.92 -1.45 1.66
N VAL A 105 3.93 -1.60 0.32
CA VAL A 105 3.14 -2.65 -0.30
C VAL A 105 3.77 -4.02 -0.05
N ILE A 106 2.94 -5.01 0.17
CA ILE A 106 3.39 -6.41 0.29
C ILE A 106 3.83 -6.89 -1.08
N ALA A 107 5.11 -7.23 -1.20
CA ALA A 107 5.68 -7.84 -2.39
C ALA A 107 5.72 -9.36 -2.22
N ARG A 108 5.01 -10.08 -3.07
CA ARG A 108 5.04 -11.54 -3.16
C ARG A 108 5.71 -11.95 -4.46
N LYS A 109 6.39 -13.09 -4.45
CA LYS A 109 6.97 -13.66 -5.65
C LYS A 109 5.85 -13.98 -6.65
N ASP A 110 6.05 -13.61 -7.89
CA ASP A 110 5.14 -13.91 -9.02
C ASP A 110 3.71 -13.33 -8.88
N THR A 111 3.49 -12.35 -8.00
CA THR A 111 2.19 -11.74 -7.81
C THR A 111 2.34 -10.22 -7.63
N GLU A 112 1.73 -9.45 -8.52
CA GLU A 112 1.66 -8.00 -8.35
C GLU A 112 0.57 -7.60 -7.35
N PRO A 113 0.75 -6.51 -6.60
CA PRO A 113 -0.29 -5.99 -5.74
C PRO A 113 -1.57 -5.63 -6.51
N PRO A 114 -2.75 -5.69 -5.88
CA PRO A 114 -4.01 -5.40 -6.56
C PRO A 114 -4.11 -3.91 -6.97
N GLY A 115 -5.05 -3.61 -7.88
CA GLY A 115 -5.40 -2.22 -8.23
C GLY A 115 -4.52 -1.57 -9.28
N GLY A 116 -3.70 -2.33 -10.03
CA GLY A 116 -2.79 -1.80 -11.04
C GLY A 116 -1.53 -1.18 -10.43
N VAL A 117 -1.21 -1.59 -9.21
CA VAL A 117 0.06 -1.28 -8.55
C VAL A 117 1.11 -2.26 -9.02
N ARG A 118 2.29 -1.78 -9.39
CA ARG A 118 3.47 -2.60 -9.68
C ARG A 118 4.48 -2.41 -8.55
N ALA A 119 4.91 -3.51 -7.95
CA ALA A 119 5.90 -3.46 -6.89
C ALA A 119 7.29 -3.14 -7.44
N SER A 120 8.05 -2.33 -6.71
CA SER A 120 9.50 -2.19 -6.86
C SER A 120 10.22 -3.47 -6.41
N ARG A 121 11.54 -3.48 -6.51
CA ARG A 121 12.34 -4.47 -5.77
C ARG A 121 12.07 -4.32 -4.28
N PRO A 122 11.89 -5.44 -3.54
CA PRO A 122 11.71 -5.37 -2.10
C PRO A 122 12.92 -4.75 -1.40
N TYR A 123 12.67 -4.00 -0.33
CA TYR A 123 13.73 -3.36 0.45
C TYR A 123 13.71 -3.70 1.95
N HIS A 124 12.64 -4.33 2.41
CA HIS A 124 12.48 -4.71 3.81
C HIS A 124 11.70 -6.01 3.93
N ARG A 125 11.94 -6.77 4.98
CA ARG A 125 11.12 -7.92 5.39
C ARG A 125 10.35 -7.59 6.64
N SER A 126 9.05 -7.83 6.61
CA SER A 126 8.15 -7.69 7.75
C SER A 126 7.30 -8.95 7.92
N GLY A 127 6.40 -8.91 8.86
CA GLY A 127 5.47 -10.01 9.16
C GLY A 127 4.69 -9.71 10.42
N VAL A 128 4.04 -10.75 10.96
CA VAL A 128 3.37 -10.71 12.24
C VAL A 128 4.29 -11.27 13.31
N VAL A 129 4.35 -10.59 14.45
CA VAL A 129 5.03 -11.06 15.66
C VAL A 129 4.03 -11.16 16.81
N LEU A 130 4.33 -11.99 17.79
CA LEU A 130 3.61 -11.99 19.05
C LEU A 130 4.30 -11.02 19.99
N ALA A 131 3.63 -9.94 20.36
CA ALA A 131 4.11 -9.00 21.37
C ALA A 131 3.49 -9.33 22.73
N VAL A 132 4.28 -9.22 23.78
CA VAL A 132 3.87 -9.38 25.16
C VAL A 132 4.49 -8.27 26.01
N ARG A 133 3.95 -8.00 27.21
CA ARG A 133 4.57 -7.08 28.14
C ARG A 133 5.94 -7.58 28.60
N GLY A 134 6.83 -6.69 28.96
CA GLY A 134 8.18 -7.04 29.43
C GLY A 134 8.19 -7.97 30.65
N ASP A 135 7.19 -7.84 31.53
CA ASP A 135 7.01 -8.68 32.76
C ASP A 135 6.23 -9.99 32.49
N SER A 136 5.77 -10.24 31.26
CA SER A 136 5.05 -11.47 30.93
C SER A 136 5.99 -12.68 30.95
N PRO A 137 5.58 -13.83 31.58
CA PRO A 137 6.35 -15.07 31.53
C PRO A 137 6.26 -15.78 30.17
N ALA A 138 5.36 -15.36 29.30
CA ALA A 138 5.13 -16.02 28.02
C ALA A 138 6.39 -16.00 27.13
N ALA A 139 6.81 -17.17 26.65
CA ALA A 139 7.95 -17.37 25.75
C ALA A 139 7.55 -17.81 24.35
N SER A 140 6.30 -18.21 24.15
CA SER A 140 5.74 -18.65 22.87
C SER A 140 4.22 -18.48 22.88
N LEU A 141 3.59 -18.64 21.70
CA LEU A 141 2.13 -18.69 21.61
C LEU A 141 1.55 -19.86 22.45
N ALA A 142 2.21 -21.02 22.42
CA ALA A 142 1.78 -22.20 23.18
C ALA A 142 1.90 -22.04 24.71
N SER A 143 2.67 -21.08 25.19
CA SER A 143 2.78 -20.77 26.62
C SER A 143 1.68 -19.87 27.16
N LEU A 144 0.78 -19.37 26.30
CA LEU A 144 -0.40 -18.64 26.71
C LEU A 144 -1.47 -19.62 27.23
N GLY A 145 -2.12 -19.26 28.33
CA GLY A 145 -3.25 -20.02 28.85
C GLY A 145 -4.47 -19.92 27.95
N SER A 146 -5.37 -20.89 28.04
CA SER A 146 -6.60 -20.97 27.20
C SER A 146 -7.57 -19.80 27.41
N ASP A 147 -7.48 -19.12 28.55
CA ASP A 147 -8.25 -17.94 28.93
C ASP A 147 -7.58 -16.62 28.56
N GLN A 148 -6.30 -16.69 28.15
CA GLN A 148 -5.52 -15.52 27.76
C GLN A 148 -5.84 -15.11 26.32
N ARG A 149 -6.17 -13.81 26.16
CA ARG A 149 -6.59 -13.26 24.88
C ARG A 149 -5.44 -12.64 24.12
N VAL A 150 -5.40 -12.93 22.82
CA VAL A 150 -4.48 -12.32 21.87
C VAL A 150 -5.22 -11.25 21.06
N GLY A 151 -4.76 -10.01 21.17
CA GLY A 151 -5.26 -8.92 20.32
C GLY A 151 -4.85 -9.12 18.88
N VAL A 152 -5.78 -8.92 17.95
CA VAL A 152 -5.56 -9.13 16.51
C VAL A 152 -6.24 -8.05 15.70
N PRO A 153 -5.70 -7.65 14.52
CA PRO A 153 -6.45 -6.81 13.60
C PRO A 153 -7.65 -7.57 13.04
N VAL A 154 -8.82 -6.94 13.05
CA VAL A 154 -10.07 -7.56 12.58
C VAL A 154 -9.96 -7.99 11.11
N GLY A 155 -10.41 -9.21 10.80
CA GLY A 155 -10.39 -9.74 9.43
C GLY A 155 -9.00 -10.04 8.86
N SER A 156 -7.95 -9.99 9.67
CA SER A 156 -6.59 -10.31 9.25
C SER A 156 -6.34 -11.81 9.10
N VAL A 157 -5.33 -12.18 8.33
CA VAL A 157 -4.90 -13.58 8.19
C VAL A 157 -4.52 -14.16 9.54
N VAL A 158 -3.80 -13.42 10.38
CA VAL A 158 -3.40 -13.89 11.71
C VAL A 158 -4.60 -14.14 12.62
N SER A 159 -5.65 -13.32 12.53
CA SER A 159 -6.91 -13.54 13.26
C SER A 159 -7.53 -14.90 12.90
N MET A 160 -7.57 -15.23 11.61
CA MET A 160 -8.08 -16.52 11.12
C MET A 160 -7.18 -17.69 11.52
N THR A 161 -5.87 -17.52 11.44
CA THR A 161 -4.88 -18.53 11.81
C THR A 161 -4.98 -18.89 13.29
N LEU A 162 -5.03 -17.89 14.17
CA LEU A 162 -5.16 -18.08 15.62
C LEU A 162 -6.51 -18.73 16.00
N ALA A 163 -7.60 -18.28 15.36
CA ALA A 163 -8.92 -18.87 15.59
C ALA A 163 -8.98 -20.35 15.20
N LYS A 164 -8.37 -20.74 14.06
CA LYS A 164 -8.24 -22.16 13.65
C LYS A 164 -7.43 -22.96 14.66
N GLY A 165 -6.42 -22.36 15.28
CA GLY A 165 -5.62 -22.97 16.35
C GLY A 165 -6.29 -23.02 17.71
N GLY A 166 -7.52 -22.52 17.85
CA GLY A 166 -8.28 -22.50 19.12
C GLY A 166 -7.80 -21.41 20.10
N THR A 167 -7.00 -20.47 19.66
CA THR A 167 -6.51 -19.37 20.51
C THR A 167 -7.65 -18.34 20.70
N ALA A 168 -7.89 -17.94 21.94
CA ALA A 168 -8.84 -16.86 22.24
C ALA A 168 -8.33 -15.52 21.71
N THR A 169 -9.10 -14.83 20.87
CA THR A 169 -8.69 -13.56 20.26
C THR A 169 -9.59 -12.42 20.66
N SER A 170 -9.05 -11.20 20.70
CA SER A 170 -9.77 -9.94 20.82
C SER A 170 -9.52 -9.11 19.55
N PRO A 171 -10.55 -8.85 18.71
CA PRO A 171 -10.38 -8.10 17.47
C PRO A 171 -10.38 -6.59 17.74
N PHE A 172 -9.48 -5.86 17.04
CA PHE A 172 -9.36 -4.41 17.02
C PHE A 172 -9.31 -3.90 15.59
N VAL A 173 -9.60 -2.62 15.39
CA VAL A 173 -9.55 -2.01 14.06
C VAL A 173 -8.10 -1.64 13.69
N TYR A 174 -7.35 -1.11 14.65
CA TYR A 174 -5.98 -0.60 14.44
C TYR A 174 -4.96 -1.28 15.35
N GLU A 175 -3.73 -1.44 14.86
CA GLU A 175 -2.65 -2.09 15.63
C GLU A 175 -2.17 -1.25 16.83
N ASP A 176 -2.24 0.06 16.77
CA ASP A 176 -1.93 0.96 17.89
C ASP A 176 -2.90 0.77 19.06
N GLU A 177 -4.19 0.51 18.79
CA GLU A 177 -5.17 0.14 19.81
C GLU A 177 -4.79 -1.19 20.47
N ILE A 178 -4.31 -2.17 19.69
CA ILE A 178 -3.90 -3.48 20.22
C ILE A 178 -2.71 -3.33 21.17
N VAL A 179 -1.66 -2.60 20.79
CA VAL A 179 -0.49 -2.41 21.65
C VAL A 179 -0.82 -1.59 22.89
N ALA A 180 -1.74 -0.63 22.78
CA ALA A 180 -2.24 0.12 23.94
C ALA A 180 -3.01 -0.79 24.92
N ALA A 181 -3.93 -1.63 24.41
CA ALA A 181 -4.67 -2.60 25.22
C ALA A 181 -3.73 -3.61 25.91
N LEU A 182 -2.66 -4.06 25.21
CA LEU A 182 -1.64 -4.92 25.78
C LEU A 182 -0.89 -4.22 26.94
N ALA A 183 -0.49 -2.98 26.74
CA ALA A 183 0.20 -2.19 27.76
C ALA A 183 -0.69 -1.93 28.98
N ASN A 184 -1.99 -1.70 28.75
CA ASN A 184 -3.00 -1.48 29.79
C ASN A 184 -3.46 -2.78 30.49
N ARG A 185 -2.96 -3.95 30.10
CA ARG A 185 -3.35 -5.27 30.67
C ARG A 185 -4.81 -5.69 30.37
N GLU A 186 -5.39 -5.18 29.29
CA GLU A 186 -6.72 -5.58 28.81
C GLU A 186 -6.67 -6.89 28.02
N ILE A 187 -5.48 -7.19 27.45
CA ILE A 187 -5.14 -8.44 26.76
C ILE A 187 -3.74 -8.91 27.21
N GLU A 188 -3.42 -10.19 26.99
CA GLU A 188 -2.17 -10.78 27.44
C GLU A 188 -1.08 -10.77 26.39
N ALA A 189 -1.46 -10.82 25.12
CA ALA A 189 -0.54 -10.77 23.98
C ALA A 189 -1.17 -10.02 22.80
N ALA A 190 -0.36 -9.61 21.84
CA ALA A 190 -0.78 -8.93 20.62
C ALA A 190 -0.11 -9.57 19.40
N ALA A 191 -0.87 -9.94 18.40
CA ALA A 191 -0.36 -10.38 17.10
C ALA A 191 -0.40 -9.22 16.11
N VAL A 192 0.72 -8.51 15.98
CA VAL A 192 0.84 -7.23 15.26
C VAL A 192 2.15 -7.18 14.47
N THR A 193 2.33 -6.14 13.66
CA THR A 193 3.60 -5.92 12.99
C THR A 193 4.70 -5.44 13.95
N PRO A 194 5.96 -5.83 13.74
CA PRO A 194 7.07 -5.36 14.58
C PRO A 194 7.26 -3.84 14.52
N MET A 195 6.83 -3.20 13.43
CA MET A 195 6.91 -1.74 13.26
C MET A 195 6.06 -0.99 14.29
N THR A 196 4.83 -1.44 14.51
CA THR A 196 3.93 -0.84 15.52
C THR A 196 4.49 -0.99 16.92
N VAL A 197 5.05 -2.16 17.24
CA VAL A 197 5.67 -2.38 18.55
C VAL A 197 6.93 -1.56 18.74
N GLY A 198 7.78 -1.46 17.70
CA GLY A 198 8.98 -0.62 17.72
C GLY A 198 8.66 0.85 18.01
N TRP A 199 7.65 1.38 17.34
CA TRP A 199 7.17 2.74 17.57
C TRP A 199 6.62 2.94 18.99
N PHE A 200 5.81 2.00 19.47
CA PHE A 200 5.31 2.02 20.85
C PHE A 200 6.46 2.04 21.87
N ASN A 201 7.43 1.14 21.71
CA ASN A 201 8.57 1.02 22.61
C ASN A 201 9.46 2.28 22.63
N LEU A 202 9.59 2.94 21.49
CA LEU A 202 10.33 4.21 21.42
C LEU A 202 9.69 5.31 22.29
N GLN A 203 8.37 5.30 22.40
CA GLN A 203 7.61 6.26 23.19
C GLN A 203 7.45 5.84 24.66
N HIS A 204 7.61 4.56 24.98
CA HIS A 204 7.37 3.96 26.29
C HIS A 204 8.59 3.15 26.75
N ALA A 205 9.77 3.78 26.75
CA ALA A 205 11.03 3.11 27.07
C ALA A 205 11.09 2.55 28.50
N ASP A 206 10.25 3.06 29.41
CA ASP A 206 10.10 2.58 30.79
C ASP A 206 9.33 1.24 30.91
N LYS A 207 8.51 0.92 29.91
CA LYS A 207 7.65 -0.28 29.89
C LYS A 207 7.60 -0.93 28.49
N PRO A 208 8.74 -1.32 27.91
CA PRO A 208 8.78 -1.84 26.57
C PRO A 208 8.05 -3.18 26.45
N LEU A 209 7.40 -3.37 25.32
CA LEU A 209 6.84 -4.65 24.90
C LEU A 209 7.97 -5.52 24.34
N ARG A 210 7.89 -6.82 24.59
CA ARG A 210 8.84 -7.81 24.09
C ARG A 210 8.24 -8.57 22.92
N LEU A 211 9.05 -8.80 21.88
CA LEU A 211 8.65 -9.55 20.70
C LEU A 211 9.01 -11.03 20.85
N ILE A 212 8.09 -11.88 20.45
CA ILE A 212 8.28 -13.33 20.37
C ILE A 212 8.10 -13.76 18.90
N PRO A 213 9.06 -14.47 18.29
CA PRO A 213 8.98 -14.96 16.91
C PRO A 213 8.05 -16.19 16.84
N ALA A 214 6.74 -15.96 16.94
CA ALA A 214 5.74 -17.03 16.98
C ALA A 214 5.27 -17.49 15.60
N PHE A 215 5.52 -16.72 14.55
CA PHE A 215 4.97 -16.93 13.21
C PHE A 215 6.03 -17.03 12.11
N ASP A 216 7.31 -17.17 12.44
CA ASP A 216 8.42 -17.11 11.48
C ASP A 216 8.33 -18.18 10.37
N ASN A 217 7.70 -19.32 10.65
CA ASN A 217 7.54 -20.42 9.70
C ASN A 217 6.23 -20.33 8.89
N ASP A 218 5.38 -19.35 9.13
CA ASP A 218 4.13 -19.15 8.41
C ASP A 218 4.36 -18.16 7.26
N GLN A 219 4.34 -18.66 6.01
CA GLN A 219 4.58 -17.84 4.82
C GLN A 219 3.48 -16.78 4.58
N ASP A 220 2.28 -17.00 5.09
CA ASP A 220 1.19 -16.03 4.97
C ASP A 220 1.30 -14.89 5.98
N LEU A 221 2.06 -15.11 7.05
CA LEU A 221 2.32 -14.12 8.11
C LEU A 221 3.70 -13.48 8.00
N ASN A 222 4.48 -13.78 6.96
CA ASN A 222 5.76 -13.17 6.64
C ASN A 222 5.78 -12.70 5.19
N TRP A 223 6.25 -11.48 4.95
CA TRP A 223 6.26 -10.90 3.62
C TRP A 223 7.39 -9.90 3.42
N ASN A 224 7.74 -9.69 2.17
CA ASN A 224 8.61 -8.59 1.77
C ASN A 224 7.81 -7.30 1.57
N ILE A 225 8.46 -6.19 1.83
CA ILE A 225 7.94 -4.84 1.67
C ILE A 225 8.63 -4.19 0.47
N ALA A 226 7.85 -3.53 -0.38
CA ALA A 226 8.31 -2.79 -1.55
C ALA A 226 7.61 -1.43 -1.67
N ALA A 227 8.10 -0.59 -2.53
CA ALA A 227 7.36 0.57 -3.01
C ALA A 227 6.37 0.12 -4.10
N GLY A 228 5.14 0.56 -4.00
CA GLY A 228 4.12 0.34 -5.01
C GLY A 228 4.02 1.54 -5.93
N LEU A 229 4.09 1.32 -7.23
CA LEU A 229 3.95 2.33 -8.26
C LEU A 229 2.61 2.15 -8.97
N LEU A 230 1.85 3.22 -9.14
CA LEU A 230 0.56 3.15 -9.81
C LEU A 230 0.75 3.29 -11.32
N ARG A 231 0.49 2.20 -12.04
CA ARG A 231 0.59 2.14 -13.52
C ARG A 231 1.90 2.73 -14.08
N PRO A 232 3.06 2.39 -13.52
CA PRO A 232 4.33 2.96 -13.98
C PRO A 232 4.69 2.43 -15.36
N ASP A 233 5.45 3.21 -16.14
CA ASP A 233 6.27 2.65 -17.20
C ASP A 233 7.50 1.92 -16.61
N ASP A 234 8.20 1.16 -17.44
CA ASP A 234 9.38 0.40 -16.99
C ASP A 234 10.55 1.31 -16.59
N LYS A 235 10.64 2.52 -17.17
CA LYS A 235 11.68 3.49 -16.83
C LYS A 235 11.46 4.09 -15.45
N LEU A 236 10.22 4.47 -15.10
CA LEU A 236 9.89 4.97 -13.76
C LEU A 236 10.16 3.90 -12.70
N ARG A 237 9.72 2.67 -12.95
CA ARG A 237 9.99 1.54 -12.04
C ARG A 237 11.48 1.33 -11.83
N ALA A 238 12.26 1.23 -12.92
CA ALA A 238 13.71 1.03 -12.84
C ALA A 238 14.41 2.19 -12.11
N ARG A 239 13.91 3.42 -12.28
CA ARG A 239 14.48 4.59 -11.62
C ARG A 239 14.21 4.60 -10.12
N VAL A 240 13.00 4.18 -9.70
CA VAL A 240 12.65 4.01 -8.28
C VAL A 240 13.43 2.85 -7.66
N ASP A 241 13.59 1.73 -8.37
CA ASP A 241 14.41 0.60 -7.92
C ASP A 241 15.86 1.02 -7.66
N ALA A 242 16.47 1.78 -8.59
CA ALA A 242 17.81 2.32 -8.43
C ALA A 242 17.92 3.31 -7.25
N ALA A 243 16.89 4.14 -7.04
CA ALA A 243 16.84 5.06 -5.90
C ALA A 243 16.80 4.30 -4.57
N ILE A 244 15.96 3.27 -4.46
CA ILE A 244 15.85 2.43 -3.25
C ILE A 244 17.19 1.71 -3.00
N GLU A 245 17.82 1.15 -4.04
CA GLU A 245 19.10 0.47 -3.91
C GLU A 245 20.21 1.40 -3.39
N ALA A 246 20.30 2.62 -3.91
CA ALA A 246 21.23 3.64 -3.42
C ALA A 246 20.97 4.01 -1.95
N LEU A 247 19.70 4.22 -1.57
CA LEU A 247 19.30 4.56 -0.21
C LEU A 247 19.46 3.41 0.80
N LEU A 248 19.44 2.17 0.34
CA LEU A 248 19.82 1.00 1.14
C LEU A 248 21.35 0.96 1.35
N ALA A 249 22.11 1.14 0.27
CA ALA A 249 23.56 1.03 0.27
C ALA A 249 24.23 2.11 1.14
N ASP A 250 23.69 3.33 1.16
CA ASP A 250 24.22 4.43 1.97
C ASP A 250 23.69 4.47 3.41
N GLY A 251 22.80 3.54 3.78
CA GLY A 251 22.20 3.44 5.12
C GLY A 251 21.07 4.43 5.39
N THR A 252 20.64 5.22 4.42
CA THR A 252 19.57 6.22 4.59
C THR A 252 18.26 5.56 5.06
N ILE A 253 17.85 4.43 4.44
CA ILE A 253 16.63 3.72 4.84
C ILE A 253 16.76 3.18 6.27
N ALA A 254 17.91 2.59 6.63
CA ALA A 254 18.14 2.11 7.98
C ALA A 254 18.06 3.24 9.01
N GLY A 255 18.65 4.40 8.70
CA GLY A 255 18.61 5.58 9.56
C GLY A 255 17.19 6.16 9.72
N ILE A 256 16.39 6.16 8.64
CA ILE A 256 14.97 6.57 8.72
C ILE A 256 14.23 5.62 9.64
N TYR A 257 14.30 4.31 9.41
CA TYR A 257 13.58 3.29 10.18
C TYR A 257 13.95 3.33 11.68
N ALA A 258 15.24 3.46 11.99
CA ALA A 258 15.72 3.53 13.36
C ALA A 258 15.11 4.69 14.17
N ARG A 259 14.83 5.84 13.52
CA ARG A 259 14.16 6.98 14.18
C ARG A 259 12.72 6.68 14.60
N TYR A 260 12.12 5.66 14.02
CA TYR A 260 10.77 5.19 14.35
C TYR A 260 10.78 3.88 15.16
N GLY A 261 11.95 3.46 15.68
CA GLY A 261 12.08 2.23 16.44
C GLY A 261 11.96 0.96 15.61
N ILE A 262 12.13 1.07 14.28
CA ILE A 262 11.99 -0.05 13.35
C ILE A 262 13.37 -0.59 12.99
N GLU A 263 13.55 -1.90 13.15
CA GLU A 263 14.73 -2.61 12.68
C GLU A 263 14.57 -2.95 11.19
N LEU A 264 15.49 -2.47 10.34
CA LEU A 264 15.51 -2.82 8.93
C LEU A 264 16.04 -4.26 8.76
N LYS A 265 15.20 -5.14 8.21
CA LYS A 265 15.57 -6.53 7.90
C LYS A 265 15.68 -6.73 6.40
N PRO A 266 16.73 -7.44 5.90
CA PRO A 266 16.85 -7.70 4.48
C PRO A 266 15.66 -8.54 3.97
N PRO A 267 15.23 -8.33 2.71
CA PRO A 267 14.23 -9.17 2.05
C PRO A 267 14.66 -10.66 1.98
N GLN A 268 13.67 -11.56 1.88
CA GLN A 268 13.88 -13.00 1.67
C GLN A 268 13.83 -13.37 0.20
#